data_77dd9180bcfd5cd4ea83f0741189fb83
#
_entry.id   77dd9180bcfd5cd4ea83f0741189fb83
#
_cell.length_a   1.000
_cell.length_b   1.000
_cell.length_c   1.000
_cell.angle_alpha   90.00
_cell.angle_beta   90.00
_cell.angle_gamma   90.00
#
_symmetry.space_group_name_H-M   'P 1'
#
loop_
_entity.id
_entity.type
_entity.pdbx_description
1 polymer ?
#
loop_
_entity_poly.entity_id
_entity_poly.type
_entity_poly.pdbx_seq_one_letter_code
_entity_poly.pdbx_strand_id
1 'polypeptide(L)'
;MTTKIYNIKSMDKIRVLTTDGRLFILLRIGESVKEGSNKITCSNKDGEPVELTFDDLQFVFGHYKLSGLEVDTKYGRRMKVVCIGENGTETGCNKVVCSVGRETEDITFQDVERVYGVYNFFNFKKGTLG
;
A
#
# COMPACT_ATOMS: atom_id res chain seq x y z
N MET A 1 -5.20 -6.37 26.69
CA MET A 1 -5.21 -6.13 26.09
C MET A 1 -4.78 -5.92 25.20
N THR A 2 -4.70 -5.93 24.67
CA THR A 2 -4.31 -5.52 23.91
C THR A 2 -4.70 -5.12 23.30
N THR A 3 -4.66 -4.97 23.13
CA THR A 3 -4.91 -4.38 22.59
C THR A 3 -5.01 -4.17 21.38
N LYS A 4 -5.82 -3.95 20.76
CA LYS A 4 -5.88 -3.59 19.48
C LYS A 4 -5.14 -2.39 19.29
N ILE A 5 -4.24 -2.41 18.40
CA ILE A 5 -3.43 -1.29 18.11
C ILE A 5 -4.14 -0.32 17.23
N TYR A 6 -4.93 -0.81 16.30
CA TYR A 6 -5.61 0.04 15.34
C TYR A 6 -7.10 -0.13 15.48
N ASN A 7 -7.81 1.00 15.48
CA ASN A 7 -9.25 0.97 15.54
C ASN A 7 -9.77 1.23 14.14
N ILE A 8 -9.88 0.20 13.35
CA ILE A 8 -10.19 0.32 11.95
C ILE A 8 -11.66 0.05 11.72
N LYS A 9 -12.35 1.00 11.14
CA LYS A 9 -13.76 0.84 10.80
C LYS A 9 -13.85 0.05 9.53
N SER A 10 -14.90 -0.72 9.38
CA SER A 10 -15.03 -1.60 8.23
C SER A 10 -14.96 -0.89 6.92
N MET A 11 -15.56 0.27 6.80
CA MET A 11 -15.56 0.98 5.54
C MET A 11 -14.22 1.57 5.19
N ASP A 12 -13.30 1.63 6.14
CA ASP A 12 -11.99 2.19 5.89
C ASP A 12 -10.94 1.12 5.61
N LYS A 13 -11.32 -0.13 5.63
CA LYS A 13 -10.36 -1.20 5.46
C LYS A 13 -10.00 -1.38 4.01
N ILE A 14 -8.72 -1.37 3.74
CA ILE A 14 -8.20 -1.65 2.41
C ILE A 14 -7.59 -3.03 2.45
N ARG A 15 -8.22 -3.97 1.79
CA ARG A 15 -7.79 -5.36 1.86
C ARG A 15 -6.79 -5.63 0.76
N VAL A 16 -5.78 -6.40 1.08
CA VAL A 16 -4.80 -6.85 0.11
C VAL A 16 -4.65 -8.36 0.23
N LEU A 17 -4.39 -9.00 -0.89
CA LEU A 17 -4.17 -10.44 -0.94
C LEU A 17 -2.71 -10.66 -1.31
N THR A 18 -2.03 -11.51 -0.58
CA THR A 18 -0.64 -11.81 -0.88
C THR A 18 -0.54 -12.91 -1.92
N THR A 19 0.63 -13.05 -2.50
CA THR A 19 0.85 -14.08 -3.52
C THR A 19 0.75 -15.49 -2.97
N ASP A 20 0.92 -15.64 -1.65
CA ASP A 20 0.74 -16.95 -1.02
C ASP A 20 -0.65 -17.12 -0.42
N GLY A 21 -1.60 -16.27 -0.79
CA GLY A 21 -3.01 -16.48 -0.46
C GLY A 21 -3.48 -15.95 0.88
N ARG A 22 -2.73 -15.07 1.50
CA ARG A 22 -3.14 -14.50 2.80
C ARG A 22 -3.78 -13.13 2.59
N LEU A 23 -4.74 -12.81 3.42
CA LEU A 23 -5.49 -11.57 3.33
C LEU A 23 -5.12 -10.66 4.50
N PHE A 24 -4.77 -9.43 4.21
CA PHE A 24 -4.39 -8.46 5.22
C PHE A 24 -5.08 -7.14 4.97
N ILE A 25 -4.98 -6.23 5.93
CA ILE A 25 -5.47 -4.87 5.81
C ILE A 25 -4.27 -3.96 5.62
N LEU A 26 -4.29 -3.16 4.58
CA LEU A 26 -3.19 -2.26 4.26
C LEU A 26 -3.22 -1.06 5.18
N LEU A 27 -2.10 -0.77 5.83
CA LEU A 27 -2.01 0.36 6.75
C LEU A 27 -1.10 1.46 6.23
N ARG A 28 0.03 1.08 5.67
CA ARG A 28 1.03 2.08 5.27
C ARG A 28 1.90 1.56 4.15
N ILE A 29 2.27 2.43 3.25
CA ILE A 29 3.25 2.16 2.21
C ILE A 29 4.47 3.02 2.49
N GLY A 30 5.64 2.42 2.46
CA GLY A 30 6.89 3.13 2.60
C GLY A 30 7.34 3.21 4.04
N GLU A 31 8.53 3.72 4.21
CA GLU A 31 9.13 3.79 5.53
C GLU A 31 9.85 5.11 5.77
N SER A 32 10.39 5.70 4.73
CA SER A 32 11.22 6.90 4.89
C SER A 32 11.08 7.78 3.67
N VAL A 33 11.08 9.08 3.89
CA VAL A 33 11.03 10.01 2.78
C VAL A 33 12.39 10.19 2.11
N LYS A 34 13.46 9.82 2.79
CA LYS A 34 14.81 10.05 2.28
C LYS A 34 15.40 8.84 1.59
N GLU A 35 15.11 7.67 2.08
CA GLU A 35 15.70 6.47 1.54
C GLU A 35 14.61 5.59 0.97
N GLY A 36 14.88 5.00 -0.14
CA GLY A 36 13.91 4.10 -0.73
C GLY A 36 13.75 2.85 0.11
N SER A 37 12.56 2.32 0.14
CA SER A 37 12.28 1.08 0.85
C SER A 37 11.30 0.25 0.06
N ASN A 38 11.28 -1.03 0.32
CA ASN A 38 10.31 -1.91 -0.30
C ASN A 38 9.44 -2.48 0.81
N LYS A 39 8.82 -1.60 1.55
CA LYS A 39 8.12 -2.03 2.76
C LYS A 39 6.67 -1.59 2.72
N ILE A 40 5.81 -2.52 3.04
CA ILE A 40 4.39 -2.26 3.20
C ILE A 40 3.99 -2.80 4.55
N THR A 41 3.30 -1.99 5.33
CA THR A 41 2.84 -2.41 6.64
C THR A 41 1.37 -2.73 6.54
N CYS A 42 1.02 -3.92 6.97
CA CYS A 42 -0.35 -4.39 6.97
C CYS A 42 -0.72 -4.86 8.35
N SER A 43 -1.99 -5.14 8.55
CA SER A 43 -2.49 -5.68 9.80
C SER A 43 -3.17 -6.99 9.52
N ASN A 44 -2.96 -7.96 10.39
CA ASN A 44 -3.74 -9.19 10.30
C ASN A 44 -5.09 -8.95 10.97
N LYS A 45 -5.93 -9.97 11.02
CA LYS A 45 -7.27 -9.81 11.56
C LYS A 45 -7.29 -9.50 13.04
N ASP A 46 -6.21 -9.76 13.73
CA ASP A 46 -6.10 -9.49 15.16
C ASP A 46 -5.56 -8.11 15.45
N GLY A 47 -5.28 -7.33 14.44
CA GLY A 47 -4.77 -5.99 14.60
C GLY A 47 -3.28 -5.89 14.75
N GLU A 48 -2.57 -6.98 14.56
CA GLU A 48 -1.12 -6.98 14.70
C GLU A 48 -0.45 -6.57 13.40
N PRO A 49 0.58 -5.74 13.45
CA PRO A 49 1.24 -5.32 12.22
C PRO A 49 2.06 -6.44 11.60
N VAL A 50 2.04 -6.48 10.30
CA VAL A 50 2.81 -7.44 9.51
C VAL A 50 3.51 -6.64 8.43
N GLU A 51 4.79 -6.88 8.23
CA GLU A 51 5.54 -6.19 7.19
C GLU A 51 5.67 -7.07 5.98
N LEU A 52 5.37 -6.49 4.84
CA LEU A 52 5.44 -7.18 3.55
C LEU A 52 6.24 -6.34 2.59
N THR A 53 6.58 -6.91 1.45
CA THR A 53 7.21 -6.17 0.37
C THR A 53 6.22 -6.06 -0.78
N PHE A 54 6.56 -5.24 -1.75
CA PHE A 54 5.71 -5.11 -2.95
C PHE A 54 5.61 -6.44 -3.70
N ASP A 55 6.66 -7.25 -3.66
CA ASP A 55 6.63 -8.55 -4.32
C ASP A 55 5.64 -9.51 -3.67
N ASP A 56 5.30 -9.27 -2.42
CA ASP A 56 4.36 -10.14 -1.71
C ASP A 56 2.92 -9.84 -2.07
N LEU A 57 2.63 -8.73 -2.70
CA LEU A 57 1.25 -8.33 -2.97
C LEU A 57 0.77 -8.86 -4.30
N GLN A 58 -0.36 -9.53 -4.29
CA GLN A 58 -0.98 -9.98 -5.51
C GLN A 58 -2.08 -9.02 -5.94
N PHE A 59 -2.98 -8.68 -5.03
CA PHE A 59 -4.12 -7.81 -5.35
C PHE A 59 -4.40 -6.83 -4.24
N VAL A 60 -4.90 -5.66 -4.62
CA VAL A 60 -5.56 -4.76 -3.70
C VAL A 60 -7.03 -4.70 -4.11
N PHE A 61 -7.92 -4.59 -3.15
CA PHE A 61 -9.34 -4.53 -3.43
C PHE A 61 -9.83 -3.10 -3.25
N GLY A 62 -10.26 -2.50 -4.35
CA GLY A 62 -10.74 -1.13 -4.36
C GLY A 62 -9.80 -0.21 -5.10
N HIS A 63 -10.04 1.08 -4.96
CA HIS A 63 -9.29 2.10 -5.67
C HIS A 63 -8.98 3.23 -4.70
N TYR A 64 -7.71 3.59 -4.57
CA TYR A 64 -7.29 4.55 -3.57
C TYR A 64 -6.29 5.52 -4.16
N LYS A 65 -6.57 6.80 -4.04
CA LYS A 65 -5.66 7.84 -4.50
C LYS A 65 -4.61 8.10 -3.45
N LEU A 66 -3.39 8.26 -3.89
CA LEU A 66 -2.27 8.48 -3.01
C LEU A 66 -1.54 9.75 -3.44
N SER A 67 -0.76 10.29 -2.54
CA SER A 67 0.11 11.42 -2.87
C SER A 67 1.38 11.32 -2.04
N GLY A 68 2.42 11.96 -2.53
CA GLY A 68 3.67 12.01 -1.79
C GLY A 68 4.55 10.80 -1.92
N LEU A 69 4.25 9.92 -2.87
CA LEU A 69 5.06 8.74 -3.07
C LEU A 69 5.66 8.74 -4.47
N GLU A 70 6.92 8.34 -4.54
CA GLU A 70 7.58 8.08 -5.82
C GLU A 70 8.09 6.65 -5.79
N VAL A 71 8.19 6.04 -6.93
CA VAL A 71 8.71 4.67 -7.02
C VAL A 71 9.81 4.60 -8.05
N ASP A 72 10.75 3.70 -7.79
CA ASP A 72 11.70 3.23 -8.79
C ASP A 72 11.23 1.87 -9.22
N THR A 73 11.12 1.65 -10.50
CA THR A 73 10.77 0.33 -11.01
C THR A 73 12.02 -0.52 -11.13
N LYS A 74 11.83 -1.81 -11.25
CA LYS A 74 12.93 -2.77 -11.38
C LYS A 74 13.67 -2.58 -12.70
N TYR A 75 13.06 -1.88 -13.64
CA TYR A 75 13.70 -1.60 -14.92
C TYR A 75 14.18 -0.15 -15.02
N GLY A 76 14.33 0.51 -13.86
CA GLY A 76 15.06 1.76 -13.78
C GLY A 76 14.29 3.02 -14.07
N ARG A 77 12.98 3.02 -13.94
CA ARG A 77 12.19 4.23 -14.13
C ARG A 77 11.74 4.80 -12.80
N ARG A 78 11.76 6.12 -12.71
CA ARG A 78 11.27 6.83 -11.52
C ARG A 78 9.95 7.52 -11.88
N MET A 79 8.91 7.26 -11.09
CA MET A 79 7.59 7.81 -11.37
C MET A 79 6.90 8.19 -10.09
N LYS A 80 5.92 9.08 -10.18
CA LYS A 80 5.10 9.45 -9.03
C LYS A 80 3.87 8.57 -8.98
N VAL A 81 3.51 8.10 -7.80
CA VAL A 81 2.34 7.28 -7.65
C VAL A 81 1.10 8.16 -7.56
N VAL A 82 0.09 7.82 -8.32
CA VAL A 82 -1.18 8.54 -8.34
C VAL A 82 -2.24 7.77 -7.58
N CYS A 83 -2.35 6.48 -7.84
CA CYS A 83 -3.33 5.65 -7.14
C CYS A 83 -2.96 4.18 -7.25
N ILE A 84 -3.61 3.38 -6.44
CA ILE A 84 -3.50 1.93 -6.51
C ILE A 84 -4.90 1.37 -6.67
N GLY A 85 -4.99 0.24 -7.36
CA GLY A 85 -6.25 -0.44 -7.53
C GLY A 85 -7.07 0.15 -8.64
N GLU A 86 -8.30 -0.29 -8.70
CA GLU A 86 -9.20 0.10 -9.77
C GLU A 86 -10.61 0.24 -9.24
N ASN A 87 -11.34 1.19 -9.79
CA ASN A 87 -12.67 1.51 -9.30
C ASN A 87 -13.64 0.36 -9.38
N GLY A 88 -14.52 0.32 -8.41
CA GLY A 88 -15.68 -0.53 -8.46
C GLY A 88 -15.44 -2.00 -8.37
N THR A 89 -14.33 -2.41 -7.86
CA THR A 89 -14.05 -3.78 -7.89
C THR A 89 -14.17 -4.44 -6.58
N GLU A 90 -14.91 -5.50 -6.56
CA GLU A 90 -14.82 -6.44 -5.50
C GLU A 90 -13.81 -7.51 -5.87
N THR A 91 -13.34 -7.51 -7.11
CA THR A 91 -12.28 -8.40 -7.51
C THR A 91 -10.97 -7.68 -7.32
N GLY A 92 -9.95 -8.38 -7.02
CA GLY A 92 -8.65 -7.78 -6.77
C GLY A 92 -8.01 -7.23 -8.04
N CYS A 93 -7.12 -6.28 -7.85
CA CYS A 93 -6.44 -5.62 -8.95
C CYS A 93 -4.97 -5.41 -8.57
N ASN A 94 -4.08 -5.76 -9.48
CA ASN A 94 -2.64 -5.58 -9.26
C ASN A 94 -2.18 -4.40 -10.11
N LYS A 95 -2.61 -3.21 -9.71
CA LYS A 95 -2.31 -2.04 -10.52
C LYS A 95 -1.82 -0.90 -9.66
N VAL A 96 -0.73 -0.29 -10.08
CA VAL A 96 -0.23 0.93 -9.49
C VAL A 96 -0.20 1.94 -10.62
N VAL A 97 -0.96 3.00 -10.52
CA VAL A 97 -1.01 4.01 -11.56
C VAL A 97 -0.03 5.10 -11.20
N CYS A 98 0.87 5.40 -12.12
CA CYS A 98 1.92 6.37 -11.90
C CYS A 98 1.83 7.46 -12.93
N SER A 99 2.38 8.62 -12.63
CA SER A 99 2.43 9.72 -13.59
C SER A 99 3.85 9.95 -14.05
N VAL A 100 3.96 10.24 -15.33
CA VAL A 100 5.23 10.57 -15.94
C VAL A 100 4.94 11.80 -16.79
N GLY A 101 5.33 12.96 -16.29
CA GLY A 101 4.97 14.20 -16.97
C GLY A 101 3.46 14.39 -16.96
N ARG A 102 2.85 14.43 -18.11
CA ARG A 102 1.42 14.64 -18.22
C ARG A 102 0.64 13.36 -18.46
N GLU A 103 1.35 12.25 -18.54
CA GLU A 103 0.72 10.99 -18.85
C GLU A 103 0.71 10.08 -17.67
N THR A 104 -0.13 9.06 -17.69
CA THR A 104 -0.13 8.06 -16.65
C THR A 104 0.26 6.72 -17.25
N GLU A 105 0.81 5.88 -16.40
CA GLU A 105 1.26 4.57 -16.80
C GLU A 105 0.93 3.59 -15.70
N ASP A 106 0.44 2.41 -16.08
CA ASP A 106 0.08 1.39 -15.10
C ASP A 106 1.21 0.41 -14.95
N ILE A 107 1.57 0.12 -13.70
CA ILE A 107 2.53 -0.93 -13.41
C ILE A 107 1.92 -1.86 -12.38
N THR A 108 2.59 -2.95 -12.10
CA THR A 108 2.11 -3.89 -11.09
C THR A 108 2.90 -3.68 -9.82
N PHE A 109 2.44 -4.30 -8.73
CA PHE A 109 3.17 -4.25 -7.48
C PHE A 109 4.56 -4.86 -7.63
N GLN A 110 4.67 -5.91 -8.46
CA GLN A 110 5.95 -6.60 -8.63
C GLN A 110 6.95 -5.78 -9.44
N ASP A 111 6.47 -4.76 -10.16
CA ASP A 111 7.37 -3.89 -10.91
C ASP A 111 8.10 -2.89 -10.00
N VAL A 112 7.67 -2.72 -8.78
CA VAL A 112 8.23 -1.72 -7.88
C VAL A 112 9.49 -2.26 -7.22
N GLU A 113 10.59 -1.53 -7.38
CA GLU A 113 11.84 -1.86 -6.71
C GLU A 113 11.90 -1.17 -5.35
N ARG A 114 11.58 0.12 -5.31
CA ARG A 114 11.62 0.92 -4.09
C ARG A 114 10.56 1.98 -4.15
N VAL A 115 10.09 2.38 -2.98
CA VAL A 115 9.21 3.52 -2.87
C VAL A 115 9.90 4.55 -1.99
N TYR A 116 9.73 5.82 -2.33
CA TYR A 116 10.26 6.95 -1.57
C TYR A 116 9.06 7.71 -1.04
N GLY A 117 9.07 7.94 0.27
CA GLY A 117 7.96 8.59 0.93
C GLY A 117 7.21 7.61 1.81
N VAL A 118 6.21 8.13 2.49
CA VAL A 118 5.38 7.34 3.40
C VAL A 118 3.95 7.77 3.19
N TYR A 119 3.06 6.81 3.03
CA TYR A 119 1.64 7.10 2.96
C TYR A 119 0.89 6.23 3.96
N ASN A 120 0.18 6.87 4.88
CA ASN A 120 -0.61 6.18 5.89
C ASN A 120 -2.06 6.20 5.47
N PHE A 121 -2.65 5.03 5.39
CA PHE A 121 -4.04 4.90 5.00
C PHE A 121 -4.99 5.14 6.17
N PHE A 122 -4.47 5.01 7.39
CA PHE A 122 -5.24 5.29 8.57
C PHE A 122 -4.50 6.30 9.40
N ASN A 123 -5.24 7.07 10.12
CA ASN A 123 -4.64 8.00 11.02
C ASN A 123 -4.35 7.30 12.33
N PHE A 124 -3.39 6.43 12.34
CA PHE A 124 -3.07 5.67 13.53
C PHE A 124 -1.91 6.30 14.26
N LYS A 125 -2.12 7.48 14.73
CA LYS A 125 -1.13 8.12 15.51
C LYS A 125 -1.07 7.41 16.83
N LYS A 126 0.11 7.41 17.41
CA LYS A 126 0.31 6.76 18.62
C LYS A 126 -0.66 7.14 19.67
N GLY A 127 -0.96 8.33 19.81
CA GLY A 127 -1.83 8.77 20.85
C GLY A 127 -3.27 8.40 20.68
N THR A 128 -3.65 7.86 19.55
CA THR A 128 -5.02 7.51 19.32
C THR A 128 -5.30 6.05 19.51
N LEU A 129 -4.32 5.33 19.93
CA LEU A 129 -4.49 3.91 20.06
C LEU A 129 -5.08 3.59 21.39
N GLY A 130 -6.17 3.26 21.40
CA GLY A 130 -6.78 2.92 22.64
C GLY A 130 -7.40 4.05 23.21
#